data_206ae5d10c289d5d535ca661703304c0
#
_entry.id   206ae5d10c289d5d535ca661703304c0
#
_cell.length_a   1.000
_cell.length_b   1.000
_cell.length_c   1.000
_cell.angle_alpha   90.00
_cell.angle_beta   90.00
_cell.angle_gamma   90.00
#
_symmetry.space_group_name_H-M   'P 1'
#
loop_
_entity.id
_entity.type
_entity.pdbx_description
1 polymer ?
#
loop_
_entity_poly.entity_id
_entity_poly.type
_entity_poly.pdbx_seq_one_letter_code
_entity_poly.pdbx_strand_id
1 'polypeptide(L)'
;FKQKTAYEIMPSLVGSEMCIRDRDKTIALAVEKALPEIEDTVRLTTTALKNGGRVFYIGAGTSGRLGVLDASECPPTYSAPVDWFIGIVAGGDAALRRSIEGAEDKPENAIKDLEPFDINERDVVIGISCSGAAAYVVAALDHSRGKKAKTVYLITNPKPYSATSVDVTISVDTGPEVITGSTRMKAGTATKLVLNMISTASMVRLGKIYGNLMVDLMAVNDKLVDRGTRIIEQLTGLGYEESRQKLFDAGKSVKVAVVMVMNNCHKRSAEKLLSDAGGFLRKVIG
;
A
#
# COMPACT_ATOMS: atom_id res chain seq x y z
N PHE A 1 36.58 3.46 -1.38
CA PHE A 1 36.05 4.37 -0.35
C PHE A 1 36.03 3.58 0.96
N LYS A 2 36.92 3.91 1.91
CA LYS A 2 36.87 3.36 3.27
C LYS A 2 35.53 3.78 3.91
N GLN A 3 34.72 2.80 4.29
CA GLN A 3 33.49 3.02 5.02
C GLN A 3 33.85 3.62 6.38
N LYS A 4 33.43 4.87 6.65
CA LYS A 4 33.60 5.46 7.98
C LYS A 4 32.87 4.63 9.01
N THR A 5 33.56 4.25 10.07
CA THR A 5 32.96 3.50 11.19
C THR A 5 31.96 4.38 11.95
N ALA A 6 31.04 3.79 12.71
CA ALA A 6 30.07 4.52 13.53
C ALA A 6 30.75 5.54 14.47
N TYR A 7 31.98 5.27 14.92
CA TYR A 7 32.80 6.18 15.74
C TYR A 7 33.24 7.45 15.01
N GLU A 8 33.41 7.40 13.68
CA GLU A 8 33.80 8.54 12.84
C GLU A 8 32.61 9.45 12.49
N ILE A 9 31.38 8.99 12.80
CA ILE A 9 30.13 9.70 12.54
C ILE A 9 29.71 10.58 13.74
N MET A 10 30.29 10.36 14.92
CA MET A 10 29.84 10.91 16.20
C MET A 10 30.62 12.12 16.79
N PRO A 11 31.22 13.07 16.06
CA PRO A 11 31.72 14.28 16.71
C PRO A 11 30.74 15.46 16.73
N SER A 12 29.64 15.42 15.99
CA SER A 12 28.57 16.41 16.12
C SER A 12 27.23 15.87 15.59
N LEU A 13 26.13 16.31 16.20
CA LEU A 13 24.75 16.02 15.75
C LEU A 13 24.59 16.38 14.26
N VAL A 14 25.15 17.48 13.82
CA VAL A 14 25.13 17.98 12.43
C VAL A 14 25.82 17.00 11.48
N GLY A 15 26.92 16.36 11.84
CA GLY A 15 27.60 15.37 11.03
C GLY A 15 26.77 14.08 10.85
N SER A 16 26.08 13.63 11.91
CA SER A 16 25.21 12.44 11.89
C SER A 16 23.98 12.68 11.03
N GLU A 17 23.32 13.83 11.16
CA GLU A 17 22.15 14.21 10.34
C GLU A 17 22.51 14.29 8.87
N MET A 18 23.63 14.87 8.50
CA MET A 18 24.10 14.93 7.11
C MET A 18 24.34 13.52 6.54
N CYS A 19 24.94 12.61 7.31
CA CYS A 19 25.19 11.24 6.86
C CYS A 19 23.89 10.46 6.66
N ILE A 20 22.89 10.63 7.51
CA ILE A 20 21.56 10.02 7.35
C ILE A 20 20.90 10.58 6.11
N ARG A 21 20.76 11.90 6.03
CA ARG A 21 20.11 12.60 4.90
C ARG A 21 20.72 12.24 3.55
N ASP A 22 22.06 12.21 3.46
CA ASP A 22 22.73 11.95 2.19
C ASP A 22 22.52 10.49 1.71
N ARG A 23 22.38 9.55 2.64
CA ARG A 23 22.01 8.18 2.33
C ARG A 23 20.53 8.05 1.96
N ASP A 24 19.65 8.75 2.65
CA ASP A 24 18.22 8.73 2.37
C ASP A 24 17.88 9.28 0.98
N LYS A 25 18.64 10.27 0.48
CA LYS A 25 18.50 10.80 -0.89
C LYS A 25 18.63 9.73 -1.99
N THR A 26 19.33 8.63 -1.73
CA THR A 26 19.55 7.57 -2.72
C THR A 26 18.36 6.61 -2.85
N ILE A 27 17.41 6.63 -1.92
CA ILE A 27 16.36 5.60 -1.81
C ILE A 27 15.39 5.65 -2.97
N ALA A 28 14.92 6.82 -3.38
CA ALA A 28 14.01 6.94 -4.51
C ALA A 28 14.64 6.38 -5.81
N LEU A 29 15.93 6.65 -6.02
CA LEU A 29 16.68 6.12 -7.18
C LEU A 29 16.91 4.61 -7.09
N ALA A 30 17.02 4.06 -5.89
CA ALA A 30 17.09 2.61 -5.69
C ALA A 30 15.74 1.94 -6.02
N VAL A 31 14.63 2.52 -5.59
CA VAL A 31 13.28 2.04 -5.89
C VAL A 31 12.96 2.16 -7.38
N GLU A 32 13.43 3.21 -8.06
CA GLU A 32 13.24 3.41 -9.50
C GLU A 32 13.72 2.19 -10.33
N LYS A 33 14.80 1.55 -9.91
CA LYS A 33 15.35 0.37 -10.58
C LYS A 33 14.45 -0.87 -10.48
N ALA A 34 13.54 -0.92 -9.51
CA ALA A 34 12.60 -2.00 -9.29
C ALA A 34 11.19 -1.70 -9.86
N LEU A 35 11.02 -0.64 -10.63
CA LEU A 35 9.73 -0.28 -11.23
C LEU A 35 9.12 -1.38 -12.09
N PRO A 36 9.87 -2.17 -12.89
CA PRO A 36 9.30 -3.27 -13.66
C PRO A 36 8.60 -4.31 -12.78
N GLU A 37 9.23 -4.74 -11.69
CA GLU A 37 8.68 -5.73 -10.75
C GLU A 37 7.52 -5.14 -9.92
N ILE A 38 7.58 -3.84 -9.63
CA ILE A 38 6.47 -3.12 -9.00
C ILE A 38 5.27 -3.08 -9.95
N GLU A 39 5.48 -2.81 -11.24
CA GLU A 39 4.41 -2.82 -12.24
C GLU A 39 3.79 -4.21 -12.39
N ASP A 40 4.59 -5.27 -12.43
CA ASP A 40 4.12 -6.65 -12.46
C ASP A 40 3.25 -6.95 -11.23
N THR A 41 3.68 -6.51 -10.04
CA THR A 41 2.90 -6.64 -8.80
C THR A 41 1.59 -5.86 -8.88
N VAL A 42 1.59 -4.63 -9.40
CA VAL A 42 0.36 -3.84 -9.61
C VAL A 42 -0.62 -4.54 -10.57
N ARG A 43 -0.11 -5.26 -11.59
CA ARG A 43 -0.97 -6.06 -12.46
C ARG A 43 -1.61 -7.22 -11.70
N LEU A 44 -0.84 -7.95 -10.88
CA LEU A 44 -1.36 -9.05 -10.06
C LEU A 44 -2.41 -8.55 -9.07
N THR A 45 -2.12 -7.50 -8.30
CA THR A 45 -3.03 -6.94 -7.30
C THR A 45 -4.32 -6.39 -7.93
N THR A 46 -4.20 -5.64 -9.03
CA THR A 46 -5.37 -5.12 -9.75
C THR A 46 -6.26 -6.26 -10.28
N THR A 47 -5.65 -7.33 -10.81
CA THR A 47 -6.38 -8.48 -11.33
C THR A 47 -7.09 -9.24 -10.20
N ALA A 48 -6.40 -9.46 -9.09
CA ALA A 48 -6.98 -10.10 -7.90
C ALA A 48 -8.20 -9.34 -7.40
N LEU A 49 -8.06 -8.03 -7.15
CA LEU A 49 -9.15 -7.18 -6.64
C LEU A 49 -10.35 -7.10 -7.60
N LYS A 50 -10.13 -7.08 -8.91
CA LYS A 50 -11.22 -7.14 -9.91
C LYS A 50 -11.99 -8.45 -9.88
N ASN A 51 -11.33 -9.54 -9.54
CA ASN A 51 -11.91 -10.89 -9.52
C ASN A 51 -12.40 -11.30 -8.12
N GLY A 52 -12.56 -10.34 -7.20
CA GLY A 52 -13.05 -10.60 -5.84
C GLY A 52 -12.02 -11.29 -4.93
N GLY A 53 -10.73 -11.22 -5.27
CA GLY A 53 -9.63 -11.60 -4.40
C GLY A 53 -9.16 -10.45 -3.51
N ARG A 54 -8.12 -10.70 -2.72
CA ARG A 54 -7.58 -9.80 -1.70
C ARG A 54 -6.06 -9.69 -1.84
N VAL A 55 -5.50 -8.65 -1.25
CA VAL A 55 -4.04 -8.41 -1.18
C VAL A 55 -3.61 -8.48 0.27
N PHE A 56 -2.67 -9.36 0.58
CA PHE A 56 -2.11 -9.53 1.91
C PHE A 56 -0.68 -8.99 1.95
N TYR A 57 -0.41 -8.07 2.88
CA TYR A 57 0.93 -7.68 3.27
C TYR A 57 1.32 -8.47 4.51
N ILE A 58 2.39 -9.25 4.45
CA ILE A 58 2.85 -10.04 5.57
C ILE A 58 4.33 -9.79 5.85
N GLY A 59 4.67 -9.48 7.09
CA GLY A 59 6.04 -9.14 7.47
C GLY A 59 6.27 -9.19 8.97
N ALA A 60 7.54 -9.07 9.37
CA ALA A 60 7.93 -8.96 10.76
C ALA A 60 8.47 -7.56 11.09
N GLY A 61 8.33 -7.12 12.34
CA GLY A 61 8.87 -5.84 12.81
C GLY A 61 8.41 -4.65 11.98
N THR A 62 9.36 -3.83 11.51
CA THR A 62 9.09 -2.65 10.68
C THR A 62 8.36 -3.00 9.37
N SER A 63 8.75 -4.11 8.73
CA SER A 63 8.13 -4.56 7.48
C SER A 63 6.64 -4.85 7.63
N GLY A 64 6.26 -5.61 8.67
CA GLY A 64 4.86 -5.90 8.95
C GLY A 64 4.06 -4.65 9.35
N ARG A 65 4.67 -3.75 10.15
CA ARG A 65 4.02 -2.47 10.54
C ARG A 65 3.73 -1.59 9.32
N LEU A 66 4.65 -1.51 8.37
CA LEU A 66 4.43 -0.74 7.13
C LEU A 66 3.35 -1.35 6.27
N GLY A 67 3.26 -2.69 6.21
CA GLY A 67 2.16 -3.39 5.54
C GLY A 67 0.80 -3.08 6.17
N VAL A 68 0.70 -3.12 7.51
CA VAL A 68 -0.53 -2.75 8.23
C VAL A 68 -0.87 -1.28 8.00
N LEU A 69 0.12 -0.38 8.05
CA LEU A 69 -0.09 1.05 7.79
C LEU A 69 -0.69 1.29 6.41
N ASP A 70 -0.06 0.77 5.34
CA ASP A 70 -0.53 0.99 3.97
C ASP A 70 -1.93 0.38 3.75
N ALA A 71 -2.18 -0.82 4.26
CA ALA A 71 -3.48 -1.47 4.18
C ALA A 71 -4.59 -0.66 4.86
N SER A 72 -4.32 -0.10 6.05
CA SER A 72 -5.29 0.67 6.84
C SER A 72 -5.68 2.01 6.21
N GLU A 73 -4.84 2.58 5.34
CA GLU A 73 -5.08 3.86 4.67
C GLU A 73 -5.93 3.70 3.38
N CYS A 74 -6.07 2.50 2.83
CA CYS A 74 -6.85 2.26 1.61
C CYS A 74 -8.35 2.54 1.77
N PRO A 75 -9.05 2.07 2.84
CA PRO A 75 -10.47 2.34 3.02
C PRO A 75 -10.81 3.85 3.12
N PRO A 76 -10.21 4.67 3.98
CA PRO A 76 -10.57 6.08 4.10
C PRO A 76 -10.21 6.90 2.85
N THR A 77 -9.16 6.50 2.11
CA THR A 77 -8.66 7.23 0.94
C THR A 77 -9.47 6.94 -0.32
N TYR A 78 -9.86 5.68 -0.53
CA TYR A 78 -10.41 5.19 -1.78
C TYR A 78 -11.79 4.56 -1.64
N SER A 79 -12.41 4.60 -0.45
CA SER A 79 -13.60 3.78 -0.12
C SER A 79 -13.40 2.32 -0.58
N ALA A 80 -12.19 1.81 -0.40
CA ALA A 80 -11.90 0.41 -0.65
C ALA A 80 -12.57 -0.44 0.43
N PRO A 81 -13.13 -1.61 0.10
CA PRO A 81 -13.54 -2.58 1.11
C PRO A 81 -12.39 -2.87 2.08
N VAL A 82 -12.71 -3.03 3.35
CA VAL A 82 -11.69 -3.23 4.42
C VAL A 82 -10.89 -4.51 4.27
N ASP A 83 -11.39 -5.46 3.50
CA ASP A 83 -10.78 -6.74 3.18
C ASP A 83 -9.98 -6.75 1.87
N TRP A 84 -9.91 -5.64 1.14
CA TRP A 84 -9.12 -5.58 -0.09
C TRP A 84 -7.62 -5.62 0.17
N PHE A 85 -7.16 -4.88 1.17
CA PHE A 85 -5.76 -4.88 1.62
C PHE A 85 -5.72 -5.25 3.10
N ILE A 86 -4.99 -6.30 3.43
CA ILE A 86 -4.89 -6.85 4.77
C ILE A 86 -3.43 -6.90 5.18
N GLY A 87 -3.09 -6.20 6.25
CA GLY A 87 -1.74 -6.21 6.82
C GLY A 87 -1.63 -7.21 7.96
N ILE A 88 -0.63 -8.08 7.92
CA ILE A 88 -0.33 -9.08 8.95
C ILE A 88 1.10 -8.86 9.44
N VAL A 89 1.26 -8.75 10.76
CA VAL A 89 2.57 -8.59 11.40
C VAL A 89 2.87 -9.76 12.33
N ALA A 90 4.07 -10.32 12.22
CA ALA A 90 4.53 -11.38 13.11
C ALA A 90 4.43 -10.93 14.58
N GLY A 91 3.76 -11.72 15.42
CA GLY A 91 3.45 -11.37 16.81
C GLY A 91 2.13 -10.64 17.01
N GLY A 92 1.33 -10.45 15.95
CA GLY A 92 -0.03 -9.91 16.00
C GLY A 92 -0.09 -8.43 16.38
N ASP A 93 -1.26 -7.95 16.82
CA ASP A 93 -1.52 -6.53 17.14
C ASP A 93 -0.58 -5.95 18.20
N ALA A 94 -0.10 -6.77 19.13
CA ALA A 94 0.88 -6.33 20.13
C ALA A 94 2.19 -5.86 19.46
N ALA A 95 2.57 -6.47 18.32
CA ALA A 95 3.76 -6.12 17.58
C ALA A 95 3.66 -4.76 16.85
N LEU A 96 2.47 -4.19 16.69
CA LEU A 96 2.30 -2.82 16.18
C LEU A 96 2.87 -1.77 17.12
N ARG A 97 2.83 -2.02 18.43
CA ARG A 97 3.17 -1.04 19.48
C ARG A 97 4.52 -1.30 20.15
N ARG A 98 5.01 -2.53 20.13
CA ARG A 98 6.27 -2.94 20.78
C ARG A 98 6.98 -4.03 19.98
N SER A 99 8.27 -4.20 20.19
CA SER A 99 9.01 -5.33 19.62
C SER A 99 8.56 -6.64 20.28
N ILE A 100 8.36 -7.66 19.47
CA ILE A 100 8.13 -9.05 19.92
C ILE A 100 9.32 -9.86 19.41
N GLU A 101 10.26 -10.07 20.30
CA GLU A 101 11.51 -10.74 19.98
C GLU A 101 11.28 -12.18 19.50
N GLY A 102 12.03 -12.59 18.47
CA GLY A 102 11.95 -13.93 17.87
C GLY A 102 10.64 -14.23 17.12
N ALA A 103 9.75 -13.27 16.92
CA ALA A 103 8.52 -13.49 16.16
C ALA A 103 8.79 -13.79 14.68
N GLU A 104 9.86 -13.23 14.11
CA GLU A 104 10.27 -13.46 12.73
C GLU A 104 10.84 -14.84 12.46
N ASP A 105 11.28 -15.56 13.52
CA ASP A 105 11.94 -16.87 13.45
C ASP A 105 10.96 -18.04 13.59
N LYS A 106 9.64 -17.78 13.65
CA LYS A 106 8.60 -18.78 13.90
C LYS A 106 7.74 -19.02 12.65
N PRO A 107 8.15 -19.90 11.74
CA PRO A 107 7.42 -20.17 10.49
C PRO A 107 6.00 -20.72 10.72
N GLU A 108 5.79 -21.51 11.79
CA GLU A 108 4.48 -22.06 12.13
C GLU A 108 3.43 -21.01 12.48
N ASN A 109 3.86 -19.85 12.99
CA ASN A 109 2.95 -18.76 13.31
C ASN A 109 2.43 -18.07 12.03
N ALA A 110 3.20 -18.04 10.95
CA ALA A 110 2.75 -17.49 9.68
C ALA A 110 1.54 -18.24 9.13
N ILE A 111 1.53 -19.56 9.25
CA ILE A 111 0.43 -20.42 8.80
C ILE A 111 -0.80 -20.15 9.66
N LYS A 112 -0.63 -20.09 11.00
CA LYS A 112 -1.73 -19.79 11.94
C LYS A 112 -2.33 -18.41 11.70
N ASP A 113 -1.49 -17.41 11.39
CA ASP A 113 -1.94 -16.03 11.14
C ASP A 113 -2.69 -15.91 9.80
N LEU A 114 -2.40 -16.79 8.82
CA LEU A 114 -3.09 -16.85 7.53
C LEU A 114 -4.36 -17.73 7.54
N GLU A 115 -4.44 -18.71 8.45
CA GLU A 115 -5.53 -19.69 8.52
C GLU A 115 -6.92 -19.06 8.57
N PRO A 116 -7.20 -17.98 9.36
CA PRO A 116 -8.53 -17.35 9.43
C PRO A 116 -8.99 -16.75 8.11
N PHE A 117 -8.09 -16.49 7.17
CA PHE A 117 -8.41 -15.83 5.90
C PHE A 117 -8.72 -16.80 4.77
N ASP A 118 -8.46 -18.10 4.94
CA ASP A 118 -8.67 -19.11 3.89
C ASP A 118 -8.11 -18.66 2.51
N ILE A 119 -6.80 -18.46 2.46
CA ILE A 119 -6.08 -17.99 1.27
C ILE A 119 -6.36 -18.92 0.09
N ASN A 120 -6.62 -18.35 -1.09
CA ASN A 120 -6.96 -19.08 -2.29
C ASN A 120 -6.36 -18.45 -3.58
N GLU A 121 -6.64 -19.06 -4.73
CA GLU A 121 -6.05 -18.68 -6.04
C GLU A 121 -6.40 -17.28 -6.53
N ARG A 122 -7.39 -16.61 -5.93
CA ARG A 122 -7.77 -15.22 -6.28
C ARG A 122 -6.94 -14.19 -5.53
N ASP A 123 -6.26 -14.60 -4.45
CA ASP A 123 -5.53 -13.71 -3.56
C ASP A 123 -4.10 -13.44 -4.06
N VAL A 124 -3.53 -12.32 -3.59
CA VAL A 124 -2.10 -12.00 -3.72
C VAL A 124 -1.50 -11.85 -2.34
N VAL A 125 -0.41 -12.54 -2.07
CA VAL A 125 0.33 -12.43 -0.81
C VAL A 125 1.70 -11.82 -1.07
N ILE A 126 1.95 -10.67 -0.46
CA ILE A 126 3.20 -9.90 -0.57
C ILE A 126 3.96 -10.05 0.74
N GLY A 127 4.98 -10.91 0.73
CA GLY A 127 5.88 -11.10 1.85
C GLY A 127 6.96 -10.03 1.87
N ILE A 128 7.14 -9.38 3.01
CA ILE A 128 8.04 -8.24 3.17
C ILE A 128 9.13 -8.60 4.17
N SER A 129 10.39 -8.70 3.71
CA SER A 129 11.54 -8.99 4.54
C SER A 129 12.78 -8.24 4.04
N CYS A 130 13.18 -7.20 4.75
CA CYS A 130 14.29 -6.34 4.32
C CYS A 130 15.59 -7.12 4.06
N SER A 131 15.99 -8.00 4.98
CA SER A 131 17.19 -8.84 4.84
C SER A 131 16.97 -10.11 4.02
N GLY A 132 15.71 -10.53 3.88
CA GLY A 132 15.37 -11.83 3.34
C GLY A 132 15.62 -13.00 4.33
N ALA A 133 15.74 -12.72 5.64
CA ALA A 133 16.05 -13.75 6.65
C ALA A 133 14.82 -14.29 7.39
N ALA A 134 13.70 -13.54 7.42
CA ALA A 134 12.54 -13.86 8.24
C ALA A 134 11.86 -15.17 7.80
N ALA A 135 12.07 -16.25 8.57
CA ALA A 135 11.46 -17.55 8.32
C ALA A 135 9.93 -17.49 8.29
N TYR A 136 9.35 -16.65 9.13
CA TYR A 136 7.92 -16.33 9.13
C TYR A 136 7.41 -15.90 7.74
N VAL A 137 8.13 -14.98 7.06
CA VAL A 137 7.72 -14.46 5.74
C VAL A 137 7.86 -15.53 4.67
N VAL A 138 8.95 -16.28 4.68
CA VAL A 138 9.19 -17.39 3.73
C VAL A 138 8.09 -18.44 3.86
N ALA A 139 7.77 -18.86 5.08
CA ALA A 139 6.70 -19.82 5.33
C ALA A 139 5.32 -19.33 4.87
N ALA A 140 5.02 -18.05 5.06
CA ALA A 140 3.79 -17.45 4.56
C ALA A 140 3.69 -17.53 3.04
N LEU A 141 4.76 -17.19 2.33
CA LEU A 141 4.81 -17.24 0.86
C LEU A 141 4.68 -18.66 0.34
N ASP A 142 5.40 -19.62 0.93
CA ASP A 142 5.35 -21.04 0.54
C ASP A 142 3.95 -21.64 0.81
N HIS A 143 3.34 -21.34 1.96
CA HIS A 143 1.98 -21.75 2.27
C HIS A 143 0.98 -21.19 1.25
N SER A 144 1.05 -19.89 0.98
CA SER A 144 0.15 -19.20 0.05
C SER A 144 0.29 -19.75 -1.38
N ARG A 145 1.51 -20.02 -1.82
CA ARG A 145 1.77 -20.69 -3.11
C ARG A 145 1.14 -22.10 -3.16
N GLY A 146 1.22 -22.85 -2.05
CA GLY A 146 0.54 -24.15 -1.93
C GLY A 146 -0.99 -24.04 -2.10
N LYS A 147 -1.58 -22.90 -1.73
CA LYS A 147 -3.00 -22.56 -1.94
C LYS A 147 -3.27 -21.94 -3.32
N LYS A 148 -2.28 -21.90 -4.21
CA LYS A 148 -2.34 -21.31 -5.57
C LYS A 148 -2.53 -19.79 -5.60
N ALA A 149 -2.40 -19.09 -4.48
CA ALA A 149 -2.38 -17.64 -4.45
C ALA A 149 -1.14 -17.11 -5.20
N LYS A 150 -1.26 -15.91 -5.76
CA LYS A 150 -0.11 -15.23 -6.32
C LYS A 150 0.80 -14.71 -5.21
N THR A 151 2.10 -14.84 -5.39
CA THR A 151 3.08 -14.53 -4.36
C THR A 151 4.10 -13.50 -4.85
N VAL A 152 4.40 -12.53 -3.99
CA VAL A 152 5.40 -11.49 -4.25
C VAL A 152 6.35 -11.41 -3.07
N TYR A 153 7.65 -11.34 -3.34
CA TYR A 153 8.66 -11.17 -2.29
C TYR A 153 9.31 -9.79 -2.41
N LEU A 154 9.07 -8.93 -1.43
CA LEU A 154 9.68 -7.60 -1.34
C LEU A 154 10.87 -7.65 -0.38
N ILE A 155 12.05 -7.42 -0.92
CA ILE A 155 13.33 -7.42 -0.20
C ILE A 155 14.11 -6.13 -0.49
N THR A 156 14.95 -5.72 0.47
CA THR A 156 15.85 -4.57 0.31
C THR A 156 17.33 -4.95 0.36
N ASN A 157 17.59 -6.25 0.35
CA ASN A 157 18.92 -6.85 0.19
C ASN A 157 18.94 -7.66 -1.11
N PRO A 158 19.79 -7.32 -2.11
CA PRO A 158 19.83 -8.04 -3.37
C PRO A 158 20.33 -9.49 -3.25
N LYS A 159 20.88 -9.84 -2.09
CA LYS A 159 21.32 -11.20 -1.73
C LYS A 159 20.58 -11.65 -0.47
N PRO A 160 19.30 -12.08 -0.59
CA PRO A 160 18.51 -12.49 0.56
C PRO A 160 19.14 -13.72 1.23
N TYR A 161 19.02 -13.80 2.55
CA TYR A 161 19.50 -14.96 3.30
C TYR A 161 18.69 -16.22 3.01
N SER A 162 17.42 -16.09 2.67
CA SER A 162 16.54 -17.20 2.30
C SER A 162 15.92 -16.95 0.94
N ALA A 163 16.09 -17.90 0.04
CA ALA A 163 15.43 -17.89 -1.26
C ALA A 163 14.06 -18.60 -1.13
N THR A 164 13.07 -18.07 -1.81
CA THR A 164 11.77 -18.73 -2.00
C THR A 164 11.31 -18.54 -3.43
N SER A 165 10.55 -19.50 -3.95
CA SER A 165 9.98 -19.42 -5.29
C SER A 165 8.69 -18.63 -5.25
N VAL A 166 8.63 -17.50 -5.95
CA VAL A 166 7.49 -16.60 -6.01
C VAL A 166 7.19 -16.16 -7.44
N ASP A 167 6.00 -15.61 -7.69
CA ASP A 167 5.64 -15.09 -9.02
C ASP A 167 6.45 -13.82 -9.35
N VAL A 168 6.70 -12.94 -8.37
CA VAL A 168 7.47 -11.70 -8.54
C VAL A 168 8.40 -11.49 -7.34
N THR A 169 9.66 -11.12 -7.61
CA THR A 169 10.58 -10.64 -6.56
C THR A 169 10.89 -9.17 -6.80
N ILE A 170 10.44 -8.30 -5.89
CA ILE A 170 10.83 -6.89 -5.88
C ILE A 170 12.08 -6.75 -5.03
N SER A 171 13.22 -6.50 -5.67
CA SER A 171 14.52 -6.35 -4.99
C SER A 171 15.00 -4.90 -5.08
N VAL A 172 14.99 -4.20 -3.96
CA VAL A 172 15.48 -2.81 -3.87
C VAL A 172 16.83 -2.78 -3.15
N ASP A 173 17.91 -2.59 -3.89
CA ASP A 173 19.24 -2.46 -3.28
C ASP A 173 19.39 -1.10 -2.60
N THR A 174 19.13 -1.05 -1.30
CA THR A 174 19.29 0.16 -0.49
C THR A 174 20.74 0.38 -0.03
N GLY A 175 21.60 -0.60 -0.21
CA GLY A 175 22.94 -0.59 0.37
C GLY A 175 22.95 -0.59 1.92
N PRO A 176 24.12 -0.51 2.56
CA PRO A 176 24.24 -0.62 4.01
C PRO A 176 23.59 0.55 4.74
N GLU A 177 22.92 0.27 5.84
CA GLU A 177 22.36 1.29 6.73
C GLU A 177 23.44 2.13 7.42
N VAL A 178 23.09 3.35 7.82
CA VAL A 178 23.99 4.20 8.62
C VAL A 178 24.35 3.55 9.96
N ILE A 179 23.36 2.91 10.57
CA ILE A 179 23.57 2.03 11.72
C ILE A 179 23.40 0.60 11.20
N THR A 180 24.50 -0.12 11.12
CA THR A 180 24.53 -1.47 10.54
C THR A 180 23.45 -2.37 11.16
N GLY A 181 22.63 -2.99 10.31
CA GLY A 181 21.55 -3.90 10.73
C GLY A 181 20.25 -3.19 11.12
N SER A 182 20.20 -1.84 11.20
CA SER A 182 18.98 -1.11 11.55
C SER A 182 18.08 -0.85 10.33
N THR A 183 17.46 -1.90 9.81
CA THR A 183 16.65 -1.88 8.57
C THR A 183 15.34 -1.09 8.66
N ARG A 184 15.04 -0.49 9.81
CA ARG A 184 13.93 0.46 9.95
C ARG A 184 14.17 1.81 9.26
N MET A 185 15.41 2.09 8.78
CA MET A 185 15.83 3.36 8.18
C MET A 185 15.64 3.32 6.65
N LYS A 186 16.71 3.20 5.85
CA LYS A 186 16.62 3.22 4.38
C LYS A 186 15.74 2.10 3.83
N ALA A 187 15.93 0.89 4.34
CA ALA A 187 15.13 -0.26 3.96
C ALA A 187 13.63 -0.04 4.26
N GLY A 188 13.31 0.51 5.45
CA GLY A 188 11.94 0.90 5.80
C GLY A 188 11.37 1.98 4.86
N THR A 189 12.16 3.00 4.53
CA THR A 189 11.77 4.05 3.58
C THR A 189 11.49 3.49 2.18
N ALA A 190 12.37 2.61 1.67
CA ALA A 190 12.17 1.92 0.39
C ALA A 190 10.90 1.07 0.41
N THR A 191 10.70 0.28 1.45
CA THR A 191 9.49 -0.55 1.63
C THR A 191 8.23 0.31 1.56
N LYS A 192 8.19 1.42 2.31
CA LYS A 192 7.06 2.36 2.28
C LYS A 192 6.79 2.91 0.89
N LEU A 193 7.81 3.31 0.14
CA LEU A 193 7.67 3.81 -1.23
C LEU A 193 7.06 2.74 -2.14
N VAL A 194 7.55 1.50 -2.07
CA VAL A 194 7.06 0.37 -2.87
C VAL A 194 5.60 0.06 -2.55
N LEU A 195 5.23 -0.06 -1.26
CA LEU A 195 3.85 -0.37 -0.86
C LEU A 195 2.89 0.71 -1.33
N ASN A 196 3.24 2.00 -1.14
CA ASN A 196 2.41 3.10 -1.62
C ASN A 196 2.25 3.10 -3.16
N MET A 197 3.29 2.73 -3.92
CA MET A 197 3.18 2.58 -5.38
C MET A 197 2.21 1.46 -5.74
N ILE A 198 2.31 0.30 -5.07
CA ILE A 198 1.44 -0.85 -5.34
C ILE A 198 -0.02 -0.51 -5.03
N SER A 199 -0.32 -0.03 -3.83
CA SER A 199 -1.69 0.29 -3.42
C SER A 199 -2.29 1.41 -4.26
N THR A 200 -1.58 2.53 -4.41
CA THR A 200 -2.06 3.69 -5.17
C THR A 200 -2.28 3.37 -6.64
N ALA A 201 -1.30 2.73 -7.31
CA ALA A 201 -1.44 2.40 -8.72
C ALA A 201 -2.56 1.35 -8.96
N SER A 202 -2.76 0.42 -8.02
CA SER A 202 -3.89 -0.51 -8.07
C SER A 202 -5.23 0.24 -7.97
N MET A 203 -5.35 1.21 -7.05
CA MET A 203 -6.54 2.04 -6.91
C MET A 203 -6.80 2.92 -8.15
N VAL A 204 -5.74 3.46 -8.76
CA VAL A 204 -5.83 4.19 -10.04
C VAL A 204 -6.40 3.27 -11.14
N ARG A 205 -5.87 2.05 -11.28
CA ARG A 205 -6.32 1.05 -12.27
C ARG A 205 -7.72 0.49 -11.99
N LEU A 206 -8.23 0.69 -10.78
CA LEU A 206 -9.60 0.36 -10.38
C LEU A 206 -10.56 1.55 -10.50
N GLY A 207 -10.10 2.69 -11.02
CA GLY A 207 -10.93 3.88 -11.24
C GLY A 207 -11.29 4.63 -9.97
N LYS A 208 -10.53 4.47 -8.89
CA LYS A 208 -10.80 5.11 -7.58
C LYS A 208 -10.40 6.58 -7.50
N ILE A 209 -9.77 7.11 -8.55
CA ILE A 209 -9.34 8.50 -8.65
C ILE A 209 -9.80 9.12 -9.98
N TYR A 210 -9.79 10.46 -10.05
CA TYR A 210 -9.96 11.23 -11.27
C TYR A 210 -8.89 12.32 -11.34
N GLY A 211 -7.97 12.23 -12.33
CA GLY A 211 -6.75 13.04 -12.31
C GLY A 211 -5.93 12.75 -11.05
N ASN A 212 -5.72 13.78 -10.23
CA ASN A 212 -5.08 13.69 -8.91
C ASN A 212 -6.09 13.79 -7.75
N LEU A 213 -7.40 13.71 -8.02
CA LEU A 213 -8.44 13.91 -7.04
C LEU A 213 -8.95 12.59 -6.46
N MET A 214 -9.10 12.56 -5.14
CA MET A 214 -9.66 11.45 -4.37
C MET A 214 -11.19 11.44 -4.49
N VAL A 215 -11.72 11.06 -5.66
CA VAL A 215 -13.18 11.12 -5.91
C VAL A 215 -13.97 10.00 -5.22
N ASP A 216 -13.29 9.00 -4.66
CA ASP A 216 -13.88 7.90 -3.87
C ASP A 216 -13.57 8.01 -2.37
N LEU A 217 -13.21 9.19 -1.86
CA LEU A 217 -12.98 9.36 -0.42
C LEU A 217 -14.24 9.07 0.40
N MET A 218 -14.06 8.56 1.63
CA MET A 218 -15.15 8.38 2.59
C MET A 218 -15.41 9.68 3.35
N ALA A 219 -16.48 10.41 3.03
CA ALA A 219 -16.85 11.66 3.69
C ALA A 219 -17.48 11.42 5.09
N VAL A 220 -16.70 10.84 6.02
CA VAL A 220 -17.16 10.40 7.36
C VAL A 220 -16.93 11.44 8.46
N ASN A 221 -16.10 12.45 8.23
CA ASN A 221 -15.83 13.53 9.18
C ASN A 221 -15.79 14.89 8.45
N ASP A 222 -15.78 15.98 9.24
CA ASP A 222 -15.87 17.34 8.69
C ASP A 222 -14.74 17.65 7.70
N LYS A 223 -13.52 17.24 7.98
CA LYS A 223 -12.36 17.41 7.07
C LYS A 223 -12.60 16.72 5.72
N LEU A 224 -13.14 15.51 5.73
CA LEU A 224 -13.38 14.74 4.50
C LEU A 224 -14.65 15.22 3.78
N VAL A 225 -15.66 15.72 4.49
CA VAL A 225 -16.82 16.43 3.90
C VAL A 225 -16.36 17.69 3.20
N ASP A 226 -15.54 18.54 3.85
CA ASP A 226 -14.99 19.74 3.22
C ASP A 226 -14.17 19.40 1.97
N ARG A 227 -13.30 18.40 2.05
CA ARG A 227 -12.51 17.94 0.90
C ARG A 227 -13.40 17.45 -0.26
N GLY A 228 -14.42 16.64 0.04
CA GLY A 228 -15.37 16.15 -0.97
C GLY A 228 -16.14 17.29 -1.62
N THR A 229 -16.58 18.28 -0.84
CA THR A 229 -17.25 19.50 -1.32
C THR A 229 -16.37 20.26 -2.30
N ARG A 230 -15.10 20.52 -1.96
CA ARG A 230 -14.14 21.22 -2.83
C ARG A 230 -13.82 20.46 -4.12
N ILE A 231 -13.80 19.13 -4.07
CA ILE A 231 -13.64 18.33 -5.29
C ILE A 231 -14.85 18.48 -6.22
N ILE A 232 -16.06 18.48 -5.67
CA ILE A 232 -17.28 18.72 -6.47
C ILE A 232 -17.26 20.13 -7.06
N GLU A 233 -16.98 21.16 -6.26
CA GLU A 233 -16.81 22.55 -6.71
C GLU A 233 -15.80 22.63 -7.88
N GLN A 234 -14.62 22.04 -7.71
CA GLN A 234 -13.56 22.06 -8.74
C GLN A 234 -13.98 21.37 -10.04
N LEU A 235 -14.72 20.27 -9.98
CA LEU A 235 -15.10 19.50 -11.16
C LEU A 235 -16.36 20.00 -11.84
N THR A 236 -17.27 20.66 -11.11
CA THR A 236 -18.58 21.06 -11.63
C THR A 236 -18.74 22.55 -11.86
N GLY A 237 -17.88 23.38 -11.23
CA GLY A 237 -18.00 24.84 -11.25
C GLY A 237 -19.11 25.42 -10.37
N LEU A 238 -19.79 24.58 -9.57
CA LEU A 238 -20.78 25.04 -8.59
C LEU A 238 -20.10 25.78 -7.44
N GLY A 239 -20.87 26.66 -6.74
CA GLY A 239 -20.38 27.26 -5.50
C GLY A 239 -20.27 26.24 -4.36
N TYR A 240 -19.52 26.59 -3.29
CA TYR A 240 -19.22 25.70 -2.16
C TYR A 240 -20.49 25.14 -1.49
N GLU A 241 -21.45 25.99 -1.14
CA GLU A 241 -22.68 25.55 -0.44
C GLU A 241 -23.53 24.63 -1.32
N GLU A 242 -23.63 24.92 -2.61
CA GLU A 242 -24.35 24.07 -3.55
C GLU A 242 -23.63 22.72 -3.73
N SER A 243 -22.31 22.73 -3.87
CA SER A 243 -21.48 21.53 -3.94
C SER A 243 -21.64 20.66 -2.69
N ARG A 244 -21.70 21.30 -1.51
CA ARG A 244 -21.93 20.63 -0.25
C ARG A 244 -23.31 19.97 -0.20
N GLN A 245 -24.34 20.69 -0.65
CA GLN A 245 -25.69 20.11 -0.75
C GLN A 245 -25.72 18.90 -1.69
N LYS A 246 -25.09 19.01 -2.87
CA LYS A 246 -24.97 17.90 -3.83
C LYS A 246 -24.25 16.68 -3.26
N LEU A 247 -23.21 16.88 -2.45
CA LEU A 247 -22.53 15.80 -1.74
C LEU A 247 -23.50 15.04 -0.82
N PHE A 248 -24.33 15.75 -0.07
CA PHE A 248 -25.33 15.12 0.82
C PHE A 248 -26.47 14.43 0.03
N ASP A 249 -26.98 15.07 -1.03
CA ASP A 249 -28.00 14.49 -1.93
C ASP A 249 -27.50 13.17 -2.56
N ALA A 250 -26.20 13.11 -2.85
CA ALA A 250 -25.52 11.92 -3.36
C ALA A 250 -25.24 10.84 -2.28
N GLY A 251 -25.62 11.06 -1.02
CA GLY A 251 -25.32 10.16 0.08
C GLY A 251 -23.82 10.14 0.44
N LYS A 252 -23.18 11.31 0.37
CA LYS A 252 -21.76 11.57 0.64
C LYS A 252 -20.79 10.89 -0.35
N SER A 253 -21.24 10.54 -1.55
CA SER A 253 -20.40 10.05 -2.64
C SER A 253 -20.04 11.19 -3.58
N VAL A 254 -18.76 11.55 -3.63
CA VAL A 254 -18.27 12.62 -4.52
C VAL A 254 -18.50 12.26 -5.98
N LYS A 255 -18.18 11.02 -6.39
CA LYS A 255 -18.41 10.57 -7.76
C LYS A 255 -19.86 10.69 -8.19
N VAL A 256 -20.77 10.20 -7.34
CA VAL A 256 -22.22 10.26 -7.64
C VAL A 256 -22.66 11.72 -7.75
N ALA A 257 -22.23 12.60 -6.82
CA ALA A 257 -22.55 14.02 -6.85
C ALA A 257 -22.08 14.69 -8.15
N VAL A 258 -20.83 14.45 -8.56
CA VAL A 258 -20.28 14.98 -9.81
C VAL A 258 -21.09 14.51 -11.02
N VAL A 259 -21.42 13.21 -11.11
CA VAL A 259 -22.22 12.66 -12.21
C VAL A 259 -23.62 13.26 -12.20
N MET A 260 -24.27 13.41 -11.04
CA MET A 260 -25.59 14.07 -10.93
C MET A 260 -25.60 15.47 -11.52
N VAL A 261 -24.56 16.26 -11.24
CA VAL A 261 -24.45 17.63 -11.74
C VAL A 261 -24.11 17.64 -13.22
N MET A 262 -23.07 16.94 -13.65
CA MET A 262 -22.57 16.99 -15.03
C MET A 262 -23.55 16.41 -16.04
N ASN A 263 -24.33 15.39 -15.65
CA ASN A 263 -25.31 14.73 -16.52
C ASN A 263 -26.76 15.19 -16.25
N ASN A 264 -26.97 16.18 -15.36
CA ASN A 264 -28.29 16.67 -14.97
C ASN A 264 -29.26 15.51 -14.63
N CYS A 265 -28.87 14.61 -13.76
CA CYS A 265 -29.62 13.41 -13.44
C CYS A 265 -29.76 13.17 -11.93
N HIS A 266 -30.72 12.32 -11.55
CA HIS A 266 -30.91 11.91 -10.16
C HIS A 266 -29.86 10.87 -9.73
N LYS A 267 -29.66 10.74 -8.40
CA LYS A 267 -28.70 9.82 -7.76
C LYS A 267 -28.73 8.40 -8.35
N ARG A 268 -29.91 7.78 -8.48
CA ARG A 268 -30.04 6.43 -9.00
C ARG A 268 -29.54 6.26 -10.44
N SER A 269 -29.78 7.29 -11.28
CA SER A 269 -29.27 7.32 -12.65
C SER A 269 -27.75 7.50 -12.67
N ALA A 270 -27.20 8.36 -11.81
CA ALA A 270 -25.77 8.57 -11.67
C ALA A 270 -25.05 7.29 -11.20
N GLU A 271 -25.59 6.61 -10.22
CA GLU A 271 -25.07 5.31 -9.74
C GLU A 271 -25.07 4.27 -10.85
N LYS A 272 -26.13 4.20 -11.66
CA LYS A 272 -26.19 3.30 -12.81
C LYS A 272 -25.13 3.64 -13.85
N LEU A 273 -24.99 4.89 -14.24
CA LEU A 273 -23.95 5.33 -15.20
C LEU A 273 -22.56 4.98 -14.72
N LEU A 274 -22.26 5.18 -13.44
CA LEU A 274 -20.98 4.79 -12.86
C LEU A 274 -20.79 3.25 -12.87
N SER A 275 -21.80 2.50 -12.54
CA SER A 275 -21.78 1.02 -12.58
C SER A 275 -21.50 0.51 -13.99
N ASP A 276 -22.23 1.01 -14.97
CA ASP A 276 -22.08 0.64 -16.40
C ASP A 276 -20.67 1.03 -16.92
N ALA A 277 -20.07 2.08 -16.37
CA ALA A 277 -18.71 2.52 -16.67
C ALA A 277 -17.62 1.75 -15.87
N GLY A 278 -18.00 0.75 -15.05
CA GLY A 278 -17.08 0.01 -14.19
C GLY A 278 -16.47 0.85 -13.06
N GLY A 279 -17.18 1.88 -12.60
CA GLY A 279 -16.73 2.80 -11.54
C GLY A 279 -15.79 3.92 -12.01
N PHE A 280 -15.48 4.00 -13.30
CA PHE A 280 -14.56 5.01 -13.84
C PHE A 280 -15.29 6.32 -14.16
N LEU A 281 -15.05 7.35 -13.32
CA LEU A 281 -15.67 8.65 -13.52
C LEU A 281 -15.37 9.24 -14.90
N ARG A 282 -14.12 9.09 -15.39
CA ARG A 282 -13.69 9.58 -16.72
C ARG A 282 -14.52 9.03 -17.88
N LYS A 283 -15.05 7.82 -17.77
CA LYS A 283 -15.91 7.25 -18.82
C LYS A 283 -17.31 7.85 -18.85
N VAL A 284 -17.70 8.56 -17.81
CA VAL A 284 -19.04 9.15 -17.65
C VAL A 284 -19.03 10.64 -17.97
N ILE A 285 -17.98 11.34 -17.58
CA ILE A 285 -17.93 12.82 -17.73
C ILE A 285 -16.82 13.32 -18.68
N GLY A 286 -15.96 12.44 -19.20
CA GLY A 286 -14.85 12.80 -20.10
C GLY A 286 -13.48 12.88 -19.43
#